data_5fdc5233bf9c8a3399310135dc30a885
#
_entry.id   5fdc5233bf9c8a3399310135dc30a885
#
_cell.length_a   1.000
_cell.length_b   1.000
_cell.length_c   1.000
_cell.angle_alpha   90.00
_cell.angle_beta   90.00
_cell.angle_gamma   90.00
#
_symmetry.space_group_name_H-M   'P 1'
#
loop_
_entity.id
_entity.type
_entity.pdbx_description
1 polymer ?
#
loop_
_entity_poly.entity_id
_entity_poly.type
_entity_poly.pdbx_seq_one_letter_code
_entity_poly.pdbx_strand_id
1 'polypeptide(L)'
;MTSAPLAPVRVPLRGPIASQVHALYRRAFPPEERVPLPLLHASAMRRRAISFTAWVDPELSDPSAHDAEVVAFTYSFVSKDLVYLAFLAVDDRLRSAGYGRRILEWFADEHPDLPLFLEIEPIDESAGNYAQRLRRLAFYQRNGFTVSNMLT
;
A
#
# COMPACT_ATOMS: atom_id res chain seq x y z
N MET A 1 8.97 0.71 24.70
CA MET A 1 8.57 -0.59 24.11
C MET A 1 8.30 -0.41 22.63
N THR A 2 9.03 -1.13 21.82
CA THR A 2 8.79 -1.14 20.38
C THR A 2 7.66 -2.13 20.09
N SER A 3 6.71 -1.71 19.26
CA SER A 3 5.68 -2.60 18.77
C SER A 3 6.31 -3.69 17.90
N ALA A 4 5.73 -4.88 17.88
CA ALA A 4 6.15 -5.91 16.94
C ALA A 4 6.02 -5.37 15.51
N PRO A 5 6.96 -5.69 14.62
CA PRO A 5 6.85 -5.23 13.24
C PRO A 5 5.61 -5.81 12.57
N LEU A 6 5.06 -5.07 11.62
CA LEU A 6 3.98 -5.59 10.80
C LEU A 6 4.50 -6.73 9.94
N ALA A 7 3.66 -7.72 9.72
CA ALA A 7 4.02 -8.89 8.92
C ALA A 7 3.49 -8.75 7.50
N PRO A 8 4.36 -8.84 6.49
CA PRO A 8 3.90 -8.90 5.10
C PRO A 8 3.41 -10.32 4.76
N VAL A 9 2.26 -10.38 4.12
CA VAL A 9 1.67 -11.65 3.67
C VAL A 9 1.30 -11.49 2.19
N ARG A 10 1.72 -12.43 1.37
CA ARG A 10 1.37 -12.41 -0.03
C ARG A 10 -0.15 -12.53 -0.18
N VAL A 11 -0.74 -11.67 -1.00
CA VAL A 11 -2.19 -11.70 -1.25
C VAL A 11 -2.52 -12.91 -2.13
N PRO A 12 -3.31 -13.87 -1.61
CA PRO A 12 -3.72 -15.01 -2.42
C PRO A 12 -4.82 -14.60 -3.39
N LEU A 13 -5.09 -15.46 -4.38
CA LEU A 13 -6.15 -15.19 -5.36
C LEU A 13 -7.55 -15.23 -4.74
N ARG A 14 -7.74 -16.02 -3.70
CA ARG A 14 -9.04 -16.27 -3.07
C ARG A 14 -8.89 -16.37 -1.57
N GLY A 15 -10.01 -16.29 -0.88
CA GLY A 15 -10.09 -16.50 0.55
C GLY A 15 -10.23 -15.21 1.34
N PRO A 16 -10.24 -15.31 2.67
CA PRO A 16 -10.51 -14.16 3.54
C PRO A 16 -9.51 -13.02 3.42
N ILE A 17 -8.22 -13.31 3.25
CA ILE A 17 -7.20 -12.28 3.08
C ILE A 17 -7.43 -11.54 1.75
N ALA A 18 -7.63 -12.27 0.67
CA ALA A 18 -7.92 -11.68 -0.64
C ALA A 18 -9.18 -10.82 -0.59
N SER A 19 -10.24 -11.29 0.04
CA SER A 19 -11.49 -10.55 0.15
C SER A 19 -11.31 -9.22 0.89
N GLN A 20 -10.56 -9.23 1.97
CA GLN A 20 -10.28 -8.01 2.74
C GLN A 20 -9.48 -7.00 1.90
N VAL A 21 -8.44 -7.47 1.21
CA VAL A 21 -7.61 -6.61 0.37
C VAL A 21 -8.41 -6.04 -0.80
N HIS A 22 -9.20 -6.88 -1.47
CA HIS A 22 -10.03 -6.44 -2.60
C HIS A 22 -11.05 -5.39 -2.17
N ALA A 23 -11.69 -5.58 -1.02
CA ALA A 23 -12.64 -4.61 -0.48
C ALA A 23 -11.95 -3.29 -0.13
N LEU A 24 -10.79 -3.36 0.50
CA LEU A 24 -10.00 -2.18 0.85
C LEU A 24 -9.56 -1.42 -0.42
N TYR A 25 -9.12 -2.14 -1.43
CA TYR A 25 -8.73 -1.56 -2.71
C TYR A 25 -9.88 -0.77 -3.34
N ARG A 26 -11.07 -1.36 -3.36
CA ARG A 26 -12.25 -0.69 -3.93
C ARG A 26 -12.69 0.53 -3.12
N ARG A 27 -12.53 0.50 -1.80
CA ARG A 27 -12.88 1.65 -0.95
C ARG A 27 -11.86 2.77 -1.07
N ALA A 28 -10.59 2.43 -1.15
CA ALA A 28 -9.51 3.42 -1.11
C ALA A 28 -9.31 4.14 -2.44
N PHE A 29 -9.67 3.51 -3.55
CA PHE A 29 -9.39 4.06 -4.89
C PHE A 29 -10.66 4.08 -5.72
N PRO A 30 -11.01 5.25 -6.29
CA PRO A 30 -12.17 5.35 -7.19
C PRO A 30 -11.91 4.59 -8.50
N PRO A 31 -12.98 4.25 -9.27
CA PRO A 31 -12.84 3.43 -10.48
C PRO A 31 -11.80 3.94 -11.48
N GLU A 32 -11.67 5.26 -11.62
CA GLU A 32 -10.73 5.86 -12.58
C GLU A 32 -9.26 5.71 -12.18
N GLU A 33 -9.00 5.40 -10.90
CA GLU A 33 -7.64 5.17 -10.40
C GLU A 33 -7.28 3.70 -10.32
N ARG A 34 -8.24 2.79 -10.56
CA ARG A 34 -8.04 1.37 -10.36
C ARG A 34 -7.52 0.66 -11.60
N VAL A 35 -6.64 -0.31 -11.36
CA VAL A 35 -6.27 -1.33 -12.33
C VAL A 35 -7.14 -2.56 -12.01
N PRO A 36 -7.66 -3.28 -13.02
CA PRO A 36 -8.45 -4.48 -12.75
C PRO A 36 -7.70 -5.49 -11.88
N LEU A 37 -8.36 -6.00 -10.84
CA LEU A 37 -7.74 -6.95 -9.90
C LEU A 37 -7.10 -8.16 -10.59
N PRO A 38 -7.73 -8.78 -11.61
CA PRO A 38 -7.07 -9.91 -12.29
C PRO A 38 -5.71 -9.54 -12.89
N LEU A 39 -5.56 -8.31 -13.38
CA LEU A 39 -4.27 -7.84 -13.91
C LEU A 39 -3.24 -7.63 -12.81
N LEU A 40 -3.65 -7.11 -11.66
CA LEU A 40 -2.75 -6.96 -10.51
C LEU A 40 -2.22 -8.31 -10.06
N HIS A 41 -3.10 -9.29 -9.91
CA HIS A 41 -2.69 -10.64 -9.51
C HIS A 41 -1.80 -11.29 -10.57
N ALA A 42 -2.16 -11.19 -11.84
CA ALA A 42 -1.38 -11.80 -12.92
C ALA A 42 0.04 -11.23 -12.98
N SER A 43 0.18 -9.91 -12.85
CA SER A 43 1.48 -9.26 -12.89
C SER A 43 2.34 -9.68 -11.69
N ALA A 44 1.75 -9.74 -10.50
CA ALA A 44 2.47 -10.16 -9.30
C ALA A 44 2.91 -11.62 -9.37
N MET A 45 2.13 -12.48 -10.04
CA MET A 45 2.48 -13.89 -10.21
C MET A 45 3.57 -14.10 -11.25
N ARG A 46 3.64 -13.25 -12.26
CA ARG A 46 4.59 -13.39 -13.37
C ARG A 46 5.94 -12.75 -13.10
N ARG A 47 5.99 -11.70 -12.29
CA ARG A 47 7.19 -10.88 -12.11
C ARG A 47 7.61 -10.87 -10.65
N ARG A 48 8.82 -11.36 -10.38
CA ARG A 48 9.37 -11.35 -9.02
C ARG A 48 9.53 -9.95 -8.45
N ALA A 49 9.74 -8.97 -9.32
CA ALA A 49 9.90 -7.58 -8.90
C ALA A 49 8.61 -6.99 -8.33
N ILE A 50 7.45 -7.59 -8.62
CA ILE A 50 6.15 -7.07 -8.21
C ILE A 50 5.64 -7.87 -7.03
N SER A 51 5.21 -7.14 -5.97
CA SER A 51 4.66 -7.74 -4.75
C SER A 51 3.29 -7.16 -4.46
N PHE A 52 2.29 -8.03 -4.35
CA PHE A 52 0.96 -7.70 -3.88
C PHE A 52 0.87 -8.21 -2.46
N THR A 53 0.90 -7.30 -1.48
CA THR A 53 1.14 -7.63 -0.08
C THR A 53 0.00 -7.16 0.82
N ALA A 54 -0.49 -8.08 1.65
CA ALA A 54 -1.38 -7.76 2.76
C ALA A 54 -0.52 -7.58 4.02
N TRP A 55 -0.85 -6.59 4.83
CA TRP A 55 -0.14 -6.33 6.08
C TRP A 55 -0.99 -6.75 7.25
N VAL A 56 -0.38 -7.51 8.16
CA VAL A 56 -1.04 -8.05 9.35
C VAL A 56 -0.27 -7.56 10.57
N ASP A 57 -1.02 -7.10 11.57
CA ASP A 57 -0.43 -6.75 12.85
C ASP A 57 -0.40 -8.00 13.73
N PRO A 58 0.78 -8.54 14.06
CA PRO A 58 0.86 -9.76 14.87
C PRO A 58 0.24 -9.63 16.26
N GLU A 59 0.05 -8.41 16.74
CA GLU A 59 -0.61 -8.18 18.03
C GLU A 59 -2.14 -8.35 17.94
N LEU A 60 -2.70 -8.30 16.72
CA LEU A 60 -4.14 -8.42 16.50
C LEU A 60 -4.53 -9.76 15.93
N SER A 61 -3.65 -10.39 15.16
CA SER A 61 -4.00 -11.59 14.41
C SER A 61 -2.73 -12.37 14.07
N ASP A 62 -2.85 -13.69 13.95
CA ASP A 62 -1.73 -14.56 13.54
C ASP A 62 -1.48 -14.38 12.04
N PRO A 63 -0.31 -13.86 11.63
CA PRO A 63 -0.02 -13.64 10.21
C PRO A 63 -0.03 -14.93 9.37
N SER A 64 0.14 -16.09 9.98
CA SER A 64 0.13 -17.37 9.26
C SER A 64 -1.27 -17.94 9.08
N ALA A 65 -2.28 -17.36 9.74
CA ALA A 65 -3.65 -17.85 9.62
C ALA A 65 -4.25 -17.46 8.26
N HIS A 66 -5.00 -18.38 7.67
CA HIS A 66 -5.63 -18.11 6.36
C HIS A 66 -6.70 -17.00 6.43
N ASP A 67 -7.22 -16.73 7.63
CA ASP A 67 -8.22 -15.69 7.88
C ASP A 67 -7.66 -14.54 8.71
N ALA A 68 -6.34 -14.30 8.64
CA ALA A 68 -5.70 -13.20 9.36
C ALA A 68 -6.38 -11.87 9.05
N GLU A 69 -6.44 -10.98 10.05
CA GLU A 69 -7.00 -9.65 9.86
C GLU A 69 -6.00 -8.76 9.12
N VAL A 70 -6.42 -8.19 7.99
CA VAL A 70 -5.60 -7.31 7.18
C VAL A 70 -5.82 -5.87 7.62
N VAL A 71 -4.72 -5.17 7.96
CA VAL A 71 -4.78 -3.76 8.37
C VAL A 71 -4.47 -2.81 7.23
N ALA A 72 -3.78 -3.29 6.19
CA ALA A 72 -3.39 -2.48 5.04
C ALA A 72 -2.96 -3.39 3.89
N PHE A 73 -2.84 -2.83 2.70
CA PHE A 73 -2.18 -3.54 1.61
C PHE A 73 -1.26 -2.61 0.84
N THR A 74 -0.29 -3.20 0.14
CA THR A 74 0.57 -2.48 -0.79
C THR A 74 0.71 -3.26 -2.09
N TYR A 75 0.99 -2.53 -3.16
CA TYR A 75 1.38 -3.10 -4.44
C TYR A 75 2.64 -2.39 -4.86
N SER A 76 3.74 -3.12 -4.95
CA SER A 76 5.05 -2.52 -5.12
C SER A 76 5.87 -3.19 -6.21
N PHE A 77 6.79 -2.41 -6.77
CA PHE A 77 7.78 -2.89 -7.73
C PHE A 77 9.15 -2.53 -7.19
N VAL A 78 10.04 -3.51 -7.10
CA VAL A 78 11.41 -3.30 -6.63
C VAL A 78 12.38 -3.69 -7.74
N SER A 79 13.21 -2.74 -8.15
CA SER A 79 14.29 -2.98 -9.11
C SER A 79 15.64 -2.78 -8.42
N LYS A 80 16.72 -2.92 -9.17
CA LYS A 80 18.04 -2.62 -8.65
C LYS A 80 18.25 -1.12 -8.38
N ASP A 81 17.43 -0.27 -8.96
CA ASP A 81 17.61 1.18 -8.93
C ASP A 81 16.62 1.92 -8.03
N LEU A 82 15.45 1.33 -7.78
CA LEU A 82 14.40 2.02 -7.02
C LEU A 82 13.33 1.05 -6.49
N VAL A 83 12.58 1.54 -5.52
CA VAL A 83 11.32 0.94 -5.07
C VAL A 83 10.19 1.85 -5.55
N TYR A 84 9.22 1.28 -6.26
CA TYR A 84 8.03 2.01 -6.69
C TYR A 84 6.81 1.44 -5.98
N LEU A 85 6.13 2.29 -5.23
CA LEU A 85 4.94 1.92 -4.49
C LEU A 85 3.72 2.40 -5.27
N ALA A 86 3.08 1.47 -5.98
CA ALA A 86 1.94 1.80 -6.84
C ALA A 86 0.67 2.05 -6.04
N PHE A 87 0.41 1.24 -5.01
CA PHE A 87 -0.74 1.40 -4.13
C PHE A 87 -0.32 1.16 -2.69
N LEU A 88 -0.85 2.00 -1.81
CA LEU A 88 -0.79 1.83 -0.37
C LEU A 88 -2.13 2.28 0.20
N ALA A 89 -2.79 1.42 0.93
CA ALA A 89 -4.03 1.78 1.61
C ALA A 89 -4.09 1.11 2.97
N VAL A 90 -4.45 1.90 3.98
CA VAL A 90 -4.69 1.43 5.34
C VAL A 90 -6.19 1.38 5.57
N ASP A 91 -6.67 0.37 6.28
CA ASP A 91 -8.08 0.26 6.65
C ASP A 91 -8.50 1.55 7.36
N ASP A 92 -9.58 2.17 6.89
CA ASP A 92 -10.09 3.45 7.40
C ASP A 92 -10.30 3.44 8.90
N ARG A 93 -10.76 2.31 9.43
CA ARG A 93 -11.05 2.14 10.85
C ARG A 93 -9.79 2.18 11.71
N LEU A 94 -8.62 2.07 11.10
CA LEU A 94 -7.34 1.89 11.78
C LEU A 94 -6.32 2.98 11.45
N ARG A 95 -6.75 4.08 10.85
CA ARG A 95 -5.83 5.14 10.38
C ARG A 95 -4.95 5.74 11.46
N SER A 96 -5.48 5.88 12.67
CA SER A 96 -4.75 6.52 13.77
C SER A 96 -3.69 5.62 14.41
N ALA A 97 -3.57 4.37 13.98
CA ALA A 97 -2.63 3.42 14.55
C ALA A 97 -1.21 3.51 13.97
N GLY A 98 -0.99 4.40 12.98
CA GLY A 98 0.34 4.59 12.41
C GLY A 98 0.80 3.49 11.46
N TYR A 99 -0.12 2.69 10.94
CA TYR A 99 0.24 1.57 10.07
C TYR A 99 0.90 2.02 8.77
N GLY A 100 0.40 3.08 8.16
CA GLY A 100 1.00 3.59 6.93
C GLY A 100 2.46 3.97 7.10
N ARG A 101 2.77 4.69 8.18
CA ARG A 101 4.13 5.08 8.51
C ARG A 101 5.02 3.86 8.74
N ARG A 102 4.53 2.88 9.49
CA ARG A 102 5.28 1.65 9.79
C ARG A 102 5.59 0.87 8.52
N ILE A 103 4.66 0.85 7.55
CA ILE A 103 4.88 0.21 6.26
C ILE A 103 5.96 0.95 5.46
N LEU A 104 5.89 2.28 5.41
CA LEU A 104 6.92 3.07 4.72
C LEU A 104 8.30 2.86 5.35
N GLU A 105 8.37 2.80 6.67
CA GLU A 105 9.60 2.49 7.39
C GLU A 105 10.12 1.08 7.04
N TRP A 106 9.20 0.12 6.90
CA TRP A 106 9.57 -1.24 6.50
C TRP A 106 10.27 -1.24 5.13
N PHE A 107 9.70 -0.52 4.14
CA PHE A 107 10.32 -0.43 2.82
C PHE A 107 11.71 0.23 2.88
N ALA A 108 11.85 1.28 3.68
CA ALA A 108 13.13 1.95 3.85
C ALA A 108 14.16 1.03 4.50
N ASP A 109 13.75 0.24 5.49
CA ASP A 109 14.65 -0.68 6.19
C ASP A 109 15.06 -1.87 5.32
N GLU A 110 14.13 -2.38 4.50
CA GLU A 110 14.41 -3.50 3.60
C GLU A 110 15.28 -3.08 2.40
N HIS A 111 15.20 -1.82 2.00
CA HIS A 111 15.89 -1.30 0.82
C HIS A 111 16.59 0.02 1.15
N PRO A 112 17.59 0.00 2.08
CA PRO A 112 18.17 1.24 2.60
C PRO A 112 18.92 2.07 1.55
N ASP A 113 19.37 1.43 0.47
CA ASP A 113 20.16 2.10 -0.56
C ASP A 113 19.32 2.49 -1.79
N LEU A 114 18.02 2.25 -1.76
CA LEU A 114 17.15 2.53 -2.90
C LEU A 114 16.20 3.67 -2.60
N PRO A 115 16.01 4.62 -3.53
CA PRO A 115 14.98 5.63 -3.37
C PRO A 115 13.58 4.98 -3.51
N LEU A 116 12.64 5.51 -2.74
CA LEU A 116 11.26 5.09 -2.77
C LEU A 116 10.42 6.13 -3.51
N PHE A 117 9.78 5.71 -4.59
CA PHE A 117 8.92 6.55 -5.41
C PHE A 117 7.47 6.10 -5.30
N LEU A 118 6.58 7.06 -5.41
CA LEU A 118 5.16 6.77 -5.56
C LEU A 118 4.54 7.88 -6.39
N GLU A 119 3.38 7.59 -6.96
CA GLU A 119 2.60 8.57 -7.67
C GLU A 119 1.35 8.89 -6.86
N ILE A 120 0.97 10.16 -6.85
CA ILE A 120 -0.30 10.59 -6.28
C ILE A 120 -1.10 11.26 -7.36
N GLU A 121 -2.42 11.15 -7.24
CA GLU A 121 -3.31 11.83 -8.18
C GLU A 121 -3.18 13.34 -8.02
N PRO A 122 -3.31 14.10 -9.12
CA PRO A 122 -3.25 15.56 -9.05
C PRO A 122 -4.30 16.11 -8.08
N ILE A 123 -3.96 17.21 -7.41
CA ILE A 123 -4.91 17.92 -6.57
C ILE A 123 -5.84 18.69 -7.51
N ASP A 124 -7.09 18.27 -7.54
CA ASP A 124 -8.11 18.84 -8.43
C ASP A 124 -9.40 19.00 -7.63
N GLU A 125 -9.81 20.25 -7.43
CA GLU A 125 -11.00 20.56 -6.64
C GLU A 125 -12.27 19.99 -7.24
N SER A 126 -12.29 19.74 -8.56
CA SER A 126 -13.45 19.17 -9.23
C SER A 126 -13.52 17.65 -9.11
N ALA A 127 -12.45 16.99 -8.62
CA ALA A 127 -12.44 15.55 -8.46
C ALA A 127 -13.38 15.12 -7.33
N GLY A 128 -14.10 14.02 -7.54
CA GLY A 128 -15.03 13.50 -6.55
C GLY A 128 -14.37 13.06 -5.25
N ASN A 129 -13.04 12.78 -5.28
CA ASN A 129 -12.27 12.39 -4.11
C ASN A 129 -11.22 13.42 -3.71
N TYR A 130 -11.54 14.71 -3.90
CA TYR A 130 -10.61 15.81 -3.62
C TYR A 130 -10.05 15.76 -2.19
N ALA A 131 -10.92 15.60 -1.21
CA ALA A 131 -10.50 15.54 0.20
C ALA A 131 -9.58 14.34 0.47
N GLN A 132 -9.84 13.21 -0.16
CA GLN A 132 -9.00 12.02 -0.05
C GLN A 132 -7.62 12.27 -0.65
N ARG A 133 -7.56 12.94 -1.80
CA ARG A 133 -6.28 13.27 -2.45
C ARG A 133 -5.44 14.21 -1.58
N LEU A 134 -6.08 15.21 -0.96
CA LEU A 134 -5.39 16.11 -0.04
C LEU A 134 -4.83 15.37 1.17
N ARG A 135 -5.60 14.48 1.78
CA ARG A 135 -5.14 13.70 2.94
C ARG A 135 -3.96 12.80 2.55
N ARG A 136 -4.01 12.21 1.37
CA ARG A 136 -2.95 11.34 0.85
C ARG A 136 -1.66 12.14 0.67
N LEU A 137 -1.74 13.29 0.04
CA LEU A 137 -0.59 14.18 -0.14
C LEU A 137 0.01 14.58 1.20
N ALA A 138 -0.82 15.04 2.14
CA ALA A 138 -0.36 15.46 3.46
C ALA A 138 0.32 14.31 4.21
N PHE A 139 -0.22 13.10 4.12
CA PHE A 139 0.37 11.91 4.73
C PHE A 139 1.79 11.67 4.21
N TYR A 140 1.97 11.69 2.88
CA TYR A 140 3.28 11.44 2.31
C TYR A 140 4.28 12.54 2.64
N GLN A 141 3.84 13.79 2.63
CA GLN A 141 4.72 14.91 3.00
C GLN A 141 5.18 14.81 4.46
N ARG A 142 4.29 14.42 5.39
CA ARG A 142 4.66 14.21 6.78
C ARG A 142 5.68 13.08 6.95
N ASN A 143 5.72 12.14 6.02
CA ASN A 143 6.63 11.01 6.05
C ASN A 143 7.88 11.23 5.20
N GLY A 144 8.18 12.47 4.88
CA GLY A 144 9.46 12.85 4.25
C GLY A 144 9.46 12.84 2.73
N PHE A 145 8.32 12.64 2.08
CA PHE A 145 8.26 12.68 0.63
C PHE A 145 8.17 14.12 0.13
N THR A 146 8.85 14.38 -0.98
CA THR A 146 8.75 15.66 -1.66
C THR A 146 8.01 15.46 -2.98
N VAL A 147 7.21 16.46 -3.35
CA VAL A 147 6.50 16.44 -4.62
C VAL A 147 7.51 16.77 -5.72
N SER A 148 7.57 15.92 -6.73
CA SER A 148 8.36 16.15 -7.92
C SER A 148 7.43 16.19 -9.13
N ASN A 149 7.48 17.28 -9.88
CA ASN A 149 6.75 17.38 -11.13
C ASN A 149 7.64 16.83 -12.23
N MET A 150 7.57 15.53 -12.42
CA MET A 150 8.23 14.92 -13.57
C MET A 150 7.34 15.07 -14.77
N LEU A 151 7.72 15.95 -15.67
CA LEU A 151 7.12 16.02 -16.97
C LEU A 151 7.69 14.90 -17.82
N THR A 152 6.85 13.96 -18.10
CA THR A 152 7.18 12.94 -19.09
C THR A 152 6.80 13.44 -20.47
#